data_be4dd0775928beb216d1d32772856a30
#
_entry.id   be4dd0775928beb216d1d32772856a30
#
_cell.length_a   1.000
_cell.length_b   1.000
_cell.length_c   1.000
_cell.angle_alpha   90.00
_cell.angle_beta   90.00
_cell.angle_gamma   90.00
#
_symmetry.space_group_name_H-M   'P 1'
#
loop_
_entity.id
_entity.type
_entity.pdbx_description
1 polymer ?
#
loop_
_entity_poly.entity_id
_entity_poly.type
_entity_poly.pdbx_seq_one_letter_code
_entity_poly.pdbx_strand_id
1 'polypeptide(L)'
;NFTITNRIFFDENPLFTGEYHQAFENSSLLTDFGYTEGYKKISKTKKAGDKSHFFSKYIKNFKGKSNSDNSLSLILQSVSDNKYLKLYKIESNLVDYNKDTLESSIDFTHSDEDLFFGFNASMYETLKENYNDKYEYILPEITIDKNIFSSEKFGNLDLQTNLKVHNYDTNKHTNFFVNDLEWESNNLIFDSNIKSKFLGKLKNINYEAKNIDLFKKDTTNELFGAFGLLSEIDLKKTQNNTDHFFTPKLL
;
A
#
# COMPACT_ATOMS: atom_id res chain seq x y z
N ASN A 1 14.59 11.71 21.02
CA ASN A 1 13.81 12.70 21.80
C ASN A 1 12.64 12.01 22.47
N PHE A 2 12.34 12.43 23.72
CA PHE A 2 11.20 11.93 24.49
C PHE A 2 10.43 13.12 25.05
N THR A 3 9.12 13.19 24.81
CA THR A 3 8.23 14.26 25.30
C THR A 3 7.11 13.65 26.11
N ILE A 4 6.85 14.20 27.29
CA ILE A 4 5.69 13.85 28.13
C ILE A 4 4.81 15.06 28.26
N THR A 5 3.50 14.89 28.06
CA THR A 5 2.49 15.92 28.24
C THR A 5 1.44 15.44 29.24
N ASN A 6 1.02 16.34 30.12
CA ASN A 6 -0.06 16.09 31.06
C ASN A 6 -1.15 17.14 30.87
N ARG A 7 -2.39 16.70 30.55
CA ARG A 7 -3.57 17.58 30.46
C ARG A 7 -4.44 17.36 31.69
N ILE A 8 -4.74 18.43 32.41
CA ILE A 8 -5.54 18.40 33.64
C ILE A 8 -6.95 18.90 33.32
N PHE A 9 -7.95 18.15 33.73
CA PHE A 9 -9.36 18.44 33.53
C PHE A 9 -10.08 18.60 34.89
N PHE A 10 -11.12 19.45 34.95
CA PHE A 10 -11.90 19.63 36.19
C PHE A 10 -12.76 18.39 36.54
N ASP A 11 -13.46 17.84 35.57
CA ASP A 11 -14.42 16.75 35.74
C ASP A 11 -13.86 15.35 35.39
N GLU A 12 -12.63 15.30 34.88
CA GLU A 12 -11.99 14.07 34.45
C GLU A 12 -10.63 13.88 35.13
N ASN A 13 -10.15 12.65 35.12
CA ASN A 13 -8.80 12.36 35.55
C ASN A 13 -7.78 12.90 34.54
N PRO A 14 -6.55 13.18 34.97
CA PRO A 14 -5.52 13.68 34.08
C PRO A 14 -5.28 12.73 32.90
N LEU A 15 -5.01 13.30 31.75
CA LEU A 15 -4.54 12.57 30.57
C LEU A 15 -3.00 12.71 30.48
N PHE A 16 -2.32 11.61 30.54
CA PHE A 16 -0.87 11.52 30.31
C PHE A 16 -0.62 11.05 28.88
N THR A 17 0.20 11.78 28.13
CA THR A 17 0.66 11.35 26.80
C THR A 17 2.18 11.41 26.74
N GLY A 18 2.78 10.49 26.01
CA GLY A 18 4.21 10.46 25.76
C GLY A 18 4.52 10.15 24.31
N GLU A 19 5.50 10.86 23.77
CA GLU A 19 5.99 10.67 22.42
C GLU A 19 7.49 10.40 22.44
N TYR A 20 7.92 9.37 21.71
CA TYR A 20 9.32 8.98 21.59
C TYR A 20 9.74 8.95 20.13
N HIS A 21 10.76 9.70 19.79
CA HIS A 21 11.38 9.76 18.48
C HIS A 21 12.83 9.31 18.55
N GLN A 22 13.17 8.30 17.76
CA GLN A 22 14.54 7.83 17.61
C GLN A 22 14.88 7.66 16.14
N ALA A 23 15.88 8.39 15.68
CA ALA A 23 16.49 8.20 14.38
C ALA A 23 17.82 7.45 14.54
N PHE A 24 18.03 6.45 13.70
CA PHE A 24 19.28 5.73 13.51
C PHE A 24 19.78 5.96 12.09
N GLU A 25 20.96 5.49 11.76
CA GLU A 25 21.55 5.69 10.42
C GLU A 25 20.61 5.23 9.28
N ASN A 26 20.02 4.04 9.42
CA ASN A 26 19.19 3.40 8.40
C ASN A 26 17.78 3.05 8.89
N SER A 27 17.38 3.57 10.05
CA SER A 27 16.05 3.30 10.60
C SER A 27 15.54 4.44 11.45
N SER A 28 14.22 4.48 11.63
CA SER A 28 13.56 5.42 12.53
C SER A 28 12.44 4.73 13.30
N LEU A 29 12.27 5.14 14.54
CA LEU A 29 11.17 4.73 15.40
C LEU A 29 10.45 5.97 15.91
N LEU A 30 9.15 6.00 15.72
CA LEU A 30 8.24 6.97 16.31
C LEU A 30 7.19 6.19 17.10
N THR A 31 7.04 6.52 18.38
CA THR A 31 6.03 5.89 19.25
C THR A 31 5.28 6.97 20.02
N ASP A 32 3.98 6.86 20.09
CA ASP A 32 3.08 7.74 20.80
C ASP A 32 2.14 6.89 21.66
N PHE A 33 1.97 7.26 22.91
CA PHE A 33 1.10 6.56 23.85
C PHE A 33 0.40 7.53 24.79
N GLY A 34 -0.74 7.13 25.28
CA GLY A 34 -1.46 7.93 26.25
C GLY A 34 -2.38 7.08 27.12
N TYR A 35 -2.68 7.62 28.28
CA TYR A 35 -3.51 6.96 29.29
C TYR A 35 -4.26 7.97 30.15
N THR A 36 -5.52 7.66 30.47
CA THR A 36 -6.34 8.35 31.48
C THR A 36 -7.32 7.35 32.11
N GLU A 37 -7.62 7.53 33.38
CA GLU A 37 -8.71 6.79 34.05
C GLU A 37 -10.13 7.29 33.66
N GLY A 38 -10.22 8.30 32.79
CA GLY A 38 -11.47 8.84 32.29
C GLY A 38 -12.23 9.72 33.29
N TYR A 39 -13.54 9.55 33.37
CA TYR A 39 -14.40 10.44 34.17
C TYR A 39 -14.29 10.20 35.68
N LYS A 40 -14.12 11.27 36.47
CA LYS A 40 -14.16 11.23 37.95
C LYS A 40 -15.55 10.90 38.49
N LYS A 41 -16.61 11.35 37.80
CA LYS A 41 -18.00 11.09 38.15
C LYS A 41 -18.70 10.32 37.05
N ILE A 42 -19.26 9.18 37.38
CA ILE A 42 -19.94 8.29 36.45
C ILE A 42 -21.41 8.71 36.30
N SER A 43 -21.94 8.66 35.08
CA SER A 43 -23.34 8.88 34.76
C SER A 43 -23.80 7.91 33.65
N LYS A 44 -25.07 7.96 33.25
CA LYS A 44 -25.60 7.17 32.13
C LYS A 44 -24.82 7.43 30.81
N THR A 45 -24.32 8.64 30.63
CA THR A 45 -23.58 9.06 29.43
C THR A 45 -22.07 9.06 29.61
N LYS A 46 -21.58 9.11 30.85
CA LYS A 46 -20.15 9.13 31.23
C LYS A 46 -19.81 7.80 31.88
N LYS A 47 -19.44 6.82 31.07
CA LYS A 47 -19.04 5.48 31.57
C LYS A 47 -17.65 5.53 32.19
N ALA A 48 -17.47 4.80 33.30
CA ALA A 48 -16.14 4.55 33.85
C ALA A 48 -15.33 3.68 32.87
N GLY A 49 -14.04 3.75 32.98
CA GLY A 49 -13.11 2.88 32.28
C GLY A 49 -11.87 3.64 31.81
N ASP A 50 -10.78 2.97 31.91
CA ASP A 50 -9.49 3.44 31.44
C ASP A 50 -9.52 3.63 29.94
N LYS A 51 -8.90 4.70 29.48
CA LYS A 51 -8.76 5.02 28.07
C LYS A 51 -7.30 5.20 27.73
N SER A 52 -6.88 4.56 26.68
CA SER A 52 -5.47 4.57 26.27
C SER A 52 -5.33 4.45 24.76
N HIS A 53 -4.18 4.85 24.29
CA HIS A 53 -3.72 4.55 22.94
C HIS A 53 -2.25 4.12 22.95
N PHE A 54 -1.90 3.38 21.91
CA PHE A 54 -0.52 3.07 21.56
C PHE A 54 -0.39 3.11 20.04
N PHE A 55 0.45 4.01 19.56
CA PHE A 55 0.80 4.13 18.15
C PHE A 55 2.29 3.99 18.00
N SER A 56 2.73 3.24 17.00
CA SER A 56 4.16 3.08 16.73
C SER A 56 4.38 2.92 15.23
N LYS A 57 5.44 3.55 14.73
CA LYS A 57 5.92 3.39 13.36
C LYS A 57 7.42 3.17 13.39
N TYR A 58 7.84 2.03 12.84
CA TYR A 58 9.24 1.70 12.64
C TYR A 58 9.51 1.53 11.15
N ILE A 59 10.53 2.20 10.65
CA ILE A 59 11.00 2.05 9.28
C ILE A 59 12.47 1.71 9.31
N LYS A 60 12.89 0.72 8.51
CA LYS A 60 14.28 0.34 8.32
C LYS A 60 14.58 0.14 6.85
N ASN A 61 15.57 0.85 6.33
CA ASN A 61 16.11 0.67 4.98
C ASN A 61 17.49 0.03 5.08
N PHE A 62 17.78 -0.96 4.24
CA PHE A 62 19.07 -1.65 4.27
C PHE A 62 19.43 -2.21 2.89
N LYS A 63 20.73 -2.23 2.62
CA LYS A 63 21.26 -2.88 1.42
C LYS A 63 21.36 -4.38 1.63
N GLY A 64 20.92 -5.14 0.66
CA GLY A 64 21.09 -6.58 0.64
C GLY A 64 22.37 -7.01 -0.09
N LYS A 65 22.46 -8.31 -0.37
CA LYS A 65 23.50 -8.84 -1.26
C LYS A 65 23.28 -8.26 -2.67
N SER A 66 24.34 -8.15 -3.44
CA SER A 66 24.28 -7.58 -4.81
C SER A 66 23.73 -6.15 -4.89
N ASN A 67 23.91 -5.36 -3.80
CA ASN A 67 23.49 -3.96 -3.72
C ASN A 67 21.97 -3.72 -3.86
N SER A 68 21.15 -4.74 -3.61
CA SER A 68 19.69 -4.61 -3.60
C SER A 68 19.20 -3.67 -2.49
N ASP A 69 18.12 -2.96 -2.76
CA ASP A 69 17.44 -2.09 -1.81
C ASP A 69 16.33 -2.82 -1.10
N ASN A 70 16.32 -2.74 0.24
CA ASN A 70 15.30 -3.35 1.07
C ASN A 70 14.70 -2.31 2.02
N SER A 71 13.39 -2.38 2.21
CA SER A 71 12.67 -1.58 3.20
C SER A 71 11.74 -2.46 4.02
N LEU A 72 11.73 -2.23 5.33
CA LEU A 72 10.77 -2.81 6.27
C LEU A 72 10.06 -1.66 6.97
N SER A 73 8.72 -1.67 6.93
CA SER A 73 7.87 -0.75 7.68
C SER A 73 6.93 -1.54 8.57
N LEU A 74 6.86 -1.14 9.84
CA LEU A 74 5.93 -1.69 10.82
C LEU A 74 5.10 -0.54 11.38
N ILE A 75 3.78 -0.64 11.29
CA ILE A 75 2.83 0.33 11.84
C ILE A 75 1.92 -0.41 12.81
N LEU A 76 1.80 0.11 14.03
CA LEU A 76 0.88 -0.39 15.04
C LEU A 76 0.03 0.78 15.52
N GLN A 77 -1.29 0.61 15.47
CA GLN A 77 -2.25 1.59 15.96
C GLN A 77 -3.34 0.88 16.76
N SER A 78 -3.48 1.27 18.02
CA SER A 78 -4.47 0.67 18.92
C SER A 78 -5.03 1.72 19.88
N VAL A 79 -6.34 1.64 20.12
CA VAL A 79 -7.04 2.42 21.14
C VAL A 79 -7.94 1.52 21.99
N SER A 80 -8.11 1.86 23.25
CA SER A 80 -8.97 1.09 24.16
C SER A 80 -10.47 1.44 23.99
N ASP A 81 -10.81 2.59 23.40
CA ASP A 81 -12.17 3.10 23.25
C ASP A 81 -12.34 3.89 21.95
N ASN A 82 -13.39 3.59 21.19
CA ASN A 82 -13.62 4.17 19.86
C ASN A 82 -13.79 5.70 19.85
N LYS A 83 -14.21 6.31 20.96
CA LYS A 83 -14.41 7.75 21.09
C LYS A 83 -13.20 8.48 21.64
N TYR A 84 -12.22 7.74 22.17
CA TYR A 84 -11.10 8.28 22.92
C TYR A 84 -10.35 9.37 22.16
N LEU A 85 -9.97 9.12 20.91
CA LEU A 85 -9.20 10.06 20.11
C LEU A 85 -9.93 11.38 19.90
N LYS A 86 -11.23 11.32 19.53
CA LYS A 86 -12.08 12.49 19.29
C LYS A 86 -12.41 13.22 20.58
N LEU A 87 -12.71 12.47 21.65
CA LEU A 87 -13.08 13.05 22.95
C LEU A 87 -11.96 13.90 23.53
N TYR A 88 -10.74 13.40 23.50
CA TYR A 88 -9.57 14.08 24.05
C TYR A 88 -8.79 14.90 23.02
N LYS A 89 -9.21 14.88 21.74
CA LYS A 89 -8.51 15.55 20.63
C LYS A 89 -7.01 15.19 20.67
N ILE A 90 -6.72 13.89 20.59
CA ILE A 90 -5.35 13.39 20.67
C ILE A 90 -4.59 13.85 19.44
N GLU A 91 -3.65 14.77 19.64
CA GLU A 91 -2.74 15.22 18.59
C GLU A 91 -1.55 14.25 18.52
N SER A 92 -1.41 13.56 17.40
CA SER A 92 -0.33 12.61 17.13
C SER A 92 0.21 12.81 15.72
N ASN A 93 1.51 12.61 15.56
CA ASN A 93 2.15 12.57 14.23
C ASN A 93 1.84 11.27 13.45
N LEU A 94 1.24 10.27 14.11
CA LEU A 94 0.93 8.95 13.53
C LEU A 94 -0.54 8.78 13.18
N VAL A 95 -1.45 9.45 13.88
CA VAL A 95 -2.90 9.29 13.73
C VAL A 95 -3.60 10.64 13.80
N ASP A 96 -4.45 10.92 12.82
CA ASP A 96 -5.39 12.03 12.88
C ASP A 96 -6.63 11.62 13.70
N TYR A 97 -6.91 12.30 14.80
CA TYR A 97 -8.04 11.99 15.69
C TYR A 97 -9.42 12.13 15.03
N ASN A 98 -9.53 12.79 13.88
CA ASN A 98 -10.77 12.91 13.12
C ASN A 98 -11.08 11.66 12.28
N LYS A 99 -10.11 10.81 12.03
CA LYS A 99 -10.30 9.56 11.28
C LYS A 99 -11.10 8.53 12.08
N ASP A 100 -11.90 7.75 11.37
CA ASP A 100 -12.71 6.67 11.92
C ASP A 100 -12.09 5.28 11.71
N THR A 101 -10.83 5.23 11.27
CA THR A 101 -10.13 3.97 10.97
C THR A 101 -8.69 4.07 11.45
N LEU A 102 -8.25 3.03 12.15
CA LEU A 102 -6.85 2.78 12.50
C LEU A 102 -6.28 1.72 11.56
N GLU A 103 -4.99 1.81 11.28
CA GLU A 103 -4.26 0.86 10.45
C GLU A 103 -3.06 0.29 11.21
N SER A 104 -2.96 -1.04 11.23
CA SER A 104 -1.74 -1.73 11.65
C SER A 104 -1.23 -2.55 10.49
N SER A 105 0.04 -2.38 10.13
CA SER A 105 0.59 -3.05 8.96
C SER A 105 2.04 -3.49 9.12
N ILE A 106 2.40 -4.48 8.32
CA ILE A 106 3.77 -4.92 8.08
C ILE A 106 3.98 -4.83 6.57
N ASP A 107 4.96 -4.03 6.16
CA ASP A 107 5.35 -3.87 4.77
C ASP A 107 6.81 -4.24 4.61
N PHE A 108 7.10 -5.06 3.62
CA PHE A 108 8.46 -5.39 3.22
C PHE A 108 8.61 -5.24 1.72
N THR A 109 9.67 -4.55 1.29
CA THR A 109 10.04 -4.45 -0.12
C THR A 109 11.48 -4.85 -0.33
N HIS A 110 11.71 -5.53 -1.44
CA HIS A 110 13.02 -5.86 -1.97
C HIS A 110 13.08 -5.42 -3.44
N SER A 111 14.14 -4.74 -3.83
CA SER A 111 14.36 -4.30 -5.21
C SER A 111 15.81 -4.46 -5.61
N ASP A 112 16.05 -5.13 -6.73
CA ASP A 112 17.32 -5.15 -7.44
C ASP A 112 17.11 -4.84 -8.94
N GLU A 113 18.11 -5.10 -9.79
CA GLU A 113 18.05 -4.74 -11.21
C GLU A 113 16.90 -5.41 -11.97
N ASP A 114 16.59 -6.68 -11.63
CA ASP A 114 15.66 -7.52 -12.39
C ASP A 114 14.42 -7.94 -11.58
N LEU A 115 14.38 -7.65 -10.28
CA LEU A 115 13.35 -8.15 -9.38
C LEU A 115 12.87 -7.07 -8.41
N PHE A 116 11.57 -6.85 -8.40
CA PHE A 116 10.88 -6.24 -7.28
C PHE A 116 10.02 -7.27 -6.57
N PHE A 117 10.11 -7.33 -5.25
CA PHE A 117 9.24 -8.11 -4.39
C PHE A 117 8.64 -7.19 -3.32
N GLY A 118 7.32 -7.17 -3.25
CA GLY A 118 6.55 -6.46 -2.22
C GLY A 118 5.69 -7.42 -1.42
N PHE A 119 5.68 -7.26 -0.11
CA PHE A 119 4.81 -7.96 0.81
C PHE A 119 4.13 -6.94 1.72
N ASN A 120 2.81 -7.02 1.83
CA ASN A 120 2.01 -6.26 2.78
C ASN A 120 1.08 -7.20 3.56
N ALA A 121 0.94 -6.93 4.85
CA ALA A 121 -0.08 -7.51 5.70
C ALA A 121 -0.69 -6.39 6.55
N SER A 122 -1.98 -6.11 6.37
CA SER A 122 -2.65 -4.97 7.00
C SER A 122 -3.92 -5.38 7.72
N MET A 123 -4.16 -4.73 8.86
CA MET A 123 -5.39 -4.80 9.63
C MET A 123 -5.94 -3.39 9.81
N TYR A 124 -7.19 -3.20 9.47
CA TYR A 124 -7.92 -1.95 9.67
C TYR A 124 -8.97 -2.12 10.77
N GLU A 125 -8.95 -1.25 11.77
CA GLU A 125 -9.91 -1.21 12.86
C GLU A 125 -10.83 -0.01 12.69
N THR A 126 -12.15 -0.22 12.55
CA THR A 126 -13.10 0.88 12.52
C THR A 126 -13.43 1.38 13.91
N LEU A 127 -13.40 2.71 14.09
CA LEU A 127 -13.79 3.40 15.32
C LEU A 127 -15.26 3.88 15.29
N LYS A 128 -16.02 3.51 14.25
CA LYS A 128 -17.44 3.86 14.15
C LYS A 128 -18.25 3.09 15.19
N GLU A 129 -19.22 3.80 15.80
CA GLU A 129 -20.15 3.18 16.75
C GLU A 129 -21.14 2.29 16.01
N ASN A 130 -21.60 1.24 16.70
CA ASN A 130 -22.63 0.30 16.21
C ASN A 130 -22.24 -0.41 14.89
N TYR A 131 -20.96 -0.62 14.66
CA TYR A 131 -20.47 -1.40 13.55
C TYR A 131 -20.18 -2.84 14.02
N ASN A 132 -20.80 -3.83 13.38
CA ASN A 132 -20.69 -5.22 13.84
C ASN A 132 -19.34 -5.84 13.49
N ASP A 133 -18.79 -5.50 12.32
CA ASP A 133 -17.50 -6.00 11.84
C ASP A 133 -16.41 -4.94 12.06
N LYS A 134 -15.77 -5.04 13.21
CA LYS A 134 -14.81 -4.05 13.68
C LYS A 134 -13.52 -4.04 12.86
N TYR A 135 -13.16 -5.18 12.28
CA TYR A 135 -11.87 -5.40 11.66
C TYR A 135 -11.99 -5.82 10.19
N GLU A 136 -11.14 -5.23 9.36
CA GLU A 136 -10.90 -5.58 7.97
C GLU A 136 -9.43 -6.00 7.82
N TYR A 137 -9.16 -7.06 7.04
CA TYR A 137 -7.81 -7.60 6.89
C TYR A 137 -7.43 -7.74 5.42
N ILE A 138 -6.21 -7.33 5.10
CA ILE A 138 -5.51 -7.70 3.86
C ILE A 138 -4.33 -8.58 4.28
N LEU A 139 -4.45 -9.90 4.10
CA LEU A 139 -3.49 -10.89 4.61
C LEU A 139 -3.38 -12.10 3.67
N PRO A 140 -2.33 -12.20 2.86
CA PRO A 140 -1.34 -11.19 2.48
C PRO A 140 -1.75 -10.38 1.22
N GLU A 141 -0.98 -9.34 0.92
CA GLU A 141 -0.84 -8.78 -0.42
C GLU A 141 0.63 -8.93 -0.85
N ILE A 142 0.86 -9.61 -1.98
CA ILE A 142 2.19 -9.89 -2.51
C ILE A 142 2.26 -9.39 -3.95
N THR A 143 3.29 -8.63 -4.27
CA THR A 143 3.61 -8.20 -5.62
C THR A 143 5.01 -8.69 -6.00
N ILE A 144 5.14 -9.28 -7.16
CA ILE A 144 6.41 -9.70 -7.75
C ILE A 144 6.45 -9.14 -9.15
N ASP A 145 7.45 -8.28 -9.44
CA ASP A 145 7.76 -7.82 -10.79
C ASP A 145 9.14 -8.34 -11.15
N LYS A 146 9.23 -9.14 -12.19
CA LYS A 146 10.46 -9.81 -12.61
C LYS A 146 10.71 -9.57 -14.09
N ASN A 147 11.85 -8.97 -14.43
CA ASN A 147 12.36 -9.06 -15.79
C ASN A 147 12.91 -10.50 -15.99
N ILE A 148 12.25 -11.28 -16.85
CA ILE A 148 12.63 -12.67 -17.13
C ILE A 148 13.87 -12.71 -17.98
N PHE A 149 13.91 -11.86 -19.03
CA PHE A 149 15.08 -11.61 -19.83
C PHE A 149 15.01 -10.28 -20.55
N SER A 150 16.19 -9.70 -20.79
CA SER A 150 16.43 -8.61 -21.71
C SER A 150 17.47 -9.07 -22.73
N SER A 151 17.14 -8.99 -24.02
CA SER A 151 17.98 -9.49 -25.10
C SER A 151 17.99 -8.57 -26.31
N GLU A 152 19.16 -8.29 -26.86
CA GLU A 152 19.28 -7.51 -28.11
C GLU A 152 18.57 -8.18 -29.31
N LYS A 153 18.36 -9.49 -29.26
CA LYS A 153 17.69 -10.24 -30.33
C LYS A 153 16.19 -10.35 -30.16
N PHE A 154 15.74 -10.59 -28.93
CA PHE A 154 14.33 -10.95 -28.66
C PHE A 154 13.55 -9.86 -27.89
N GLY A 155 14.24 -8.79 -27.45
CA GLY A 155 13.62 -7.75 -26.65
C GLY A 155 13.51 -8.11 -25.17
N ASN A 156 12.49 -7.61 -24.51
CA ASN A 156 12.26 -7.74 -23.08
C ASN A 156 11.02 -8.61 -22.80
N LEU A 157 11.12 -9.45 -21.78
CA LEU A 157 10.00 -10.22 -21.25
C LEU A 157 9.89 -9.97 -19.75
N ASP A 158 8.77 -9.43 -19.33
CA ASP A 158 8.48 -9.07 -17.96
C ASP A 158 7.29 -9.87 -17.43
N LEU A 159 7.39 -10.32 -16.19
CA LEU A 159 6.34 -11.01 -15.45
C LEU A 159 5.96 -10.18 -14.22
N GLN A 160 4.68 -9.84 -14.10
CA GLN A 160 4.11 -9.29 -12.88
C GLN A 160 3.15 -10.31 -12.28
N THR A 161 3.32 -10.59 -10.99
CA THR A 161 2.43 -11.46 -10.23
C THR A 161 1.88 -10.71 -9.01
N ASN A 162 0.57 -10.74 -8.85
CA ASN A 162 -0.11 -10.13 -7.70
C ASN A 162 -0.99 -11.17 -7.02
N LEU A 163 -0.79 -11.35 -5.71
CA LEU A 163 -1.65 -12.12 -4.82
C LEU A 163 -2.24 -11.20 -3.78
N LYS A 164 -3.56 -11.22 -3.61
CA LYS A 164 -4.25 -10.43 -2.58
C LYS A 164 -5.36 -11.24 -1.95
N VAL A 165 -5.30 -11.39 -0.64
CA VAL A 165 -6.35 -11.97 0.20
C VAL A 165 -6.95 -10.85 1.03
N HIS A 166 -8.22 -10.54 0.81
CA HIS A 166 -8.90 -9.43 1.45
C HIS A 166 -10.19 -9.89 2.14
N ASN A 167 -10.22 -9.80 3.46
CA ASN A 167 -11.38 -10.05 4.29
C ASN A 167 -12.00 -8.72 4.71
N TYR A 168 -13.15 -8.37 4.13
CA TYR A 168 -13.85 -7.10 4.37
C TYR A 168 -14.65 -7.12 5.68
N ASP A 169 -15.26 -8.26 5.98
CA ASP A 169 -15.98 -8.53 7.21
C ASP A 169 -16.07 -10.07 7.45
N THR A 170 -16.78 -10.50 8.48
CA THR A 170 -16.85 -11.91 8.91
C THR A 170 -17.23 -12.90 7.79
N ASN A 171 -17.98 -12.46 6.80
CA ASN A 171 -18.48 -13.34 5.72
C ASN A 171 -18.21 -12.83 4.32
N LYS A 172 -17.39 -11.78 4.16
CA LYS A 172 -17.07 -11.20 2.86
C LYS A 172 -15.57 -11.20 2.64
N HIS A 173 -15.13 -11.95 1.65
CA HIS A 173 -13.73 -11.99 1.27
C HIS A 173 -13.54 -12.09 -0.23
N THR A 174 -12.37 -11.66 -0.68
CA THR A 174 -11.86 -11.88 -2.03
C THR A 174 -10.44 -12.42 -1.97
N ASN A 175 -10.16 -13.38 -2.83
CA ASN A 175 -8.82 -13.90 -3.08
C ASN A 175 -8.51 -13.67 -4.55
N PHE A 176 -7.47 -12.91 -4.86
CA PHE A 176 -7.02 -12.67 -6.22
C PHE A 176 -5.61 -13.19 -6.39
N PHE A 177 -5.39 -13.89 -7.50
CA PHE A 177 -4.08 -14.27 -7.99
C PHE A 177 -4.01 -13.93 -9.47
N VAL A 178 -3.22 -12.92 -9.80
CA VAL A 178 -3.12 -12.35 -11.14
C VAL A 178 -1.69 -12.44 -11.63
N ASN A 179 -1.51 -12.96 -12.85
CA ASN A 179 -0.23 -12.96 -13.54
C ASN A 179 -0.37 -12.20 -14.85
N ASP A 180 0.49 -11.24 -15.06
CA ASP A 180 0.66 -10.49 -16.30
C ASP A 180 2.03 -10.80 -16.88
N LEU A 181 2.07 -11.32 -18.11
CA LEU A 181 3.28 -11.54 -18.87
C LEU A 181 3.27 -10.56 -20.05
N GLU A 182 4.28 -9.71 -20.11
CA GLU A 182 4.43 -8.69 -21.15
C GLU A 182 5.74 -8.92 -21.92
N TRP A 183 5.62 -9.02 -23.23
CA TRP A 183 6.75 -9.11 -24.13
C TRP A 183 6.78 -7.93 -25.06
N GLU A 184 7.94 -7.34 -25.22
CA GLU A 184 8.21 -6.23 -26.15
C GLU A 184 9.47 -6.56 -26.95
N SER A 185 9.35 -6.63 -28.29
CA SER A 185 10.52 -6.81 -29.15
C SER A 185 11.38 -5.54 -29.19
N ASN A 186 12.63 -5.69 -29.59
CA ASN A 186 13.46 -4.53 -29.96
C ASN A 186 12.86 -3.81 -31.17
N ASN A 187 13.23 -2.56 -31.35
CA ASN A 187 12.80 -1.76 -32.48
C ASN A 187 13.36 -2.33 -33.80
N LEU A 188 12.46 -2.60 -34.72
CA LEU A 188 12.77 -2.87 -36.11
C LEU A 188 12.79 -1.53 -36.85
N ILE A 189 13.88 -1.16 -37.47
CA ILE A 189 14.02 0.10 -38.21
C ILE A 189 13.91 -0.23 -39.70
N PHE A 190 12.92 0.36 -40.36
CA PHE A 190 12.75 0.28 -41.79
C PHE A 190 13.34 1.51 -42.50
N ASP A 191 13.59 1.42 -43.82
CA ASP A 191 14.27 2.44 -44.64
C ASP A 191 13.67 3.87 -44.56
N SER A 192 12.45 4.01 -44.11
CA SER A 192 11.74 5.28 -43.96
C SER A 192 11.80 5.92 -42.58
N ASN A 193 12.74 5.56 -41.73
CA ASN A 193 12.82 5.97 -40.32
C ASN A 193 11.59 5.58 -39.48
N ILE A 194 10.81 4.62 -39.94
CA ILE A 194 9.73 4.02 -39.16
C ILE A 194 10.33 3.03 -38.19
N LYS A 195 10.11 3.24 -36.91
CA LYS A 195 10.43 2.32 -35.84
C LYS A 195 9.21 1.47 -35.54
N SER A 196 9.36 0.17 -35.58
CA SER A 196 8.25 -0.75 -35.25
C SER A 196 8.70 -1.75 -34.22
N LYS A 197 7.80 -2.13 -33.31
CA LYS A 197 8.05 -3.18 -32.32
C LYS A 197 6.80 -4.05 -32.14
N PHE A 198 7.03 -5.33 -31.93
CA PHE A 198 5.98 -6.25 -31.54
C PHE A 198 5.72 -6.16 -30.03
N LEU A 199 4.44 -6.24 -29.67
CA LEU A 199 3.97 -6.26 -28.31
C LEU A 199 3.14 -7.52 -28.09
N GLY A 200 3.41 -8.26 -27.04
CA GLY A 200 2.64 -9.42 -26.61
C GLY A 200 2.23 -9.28 -25.15
N LYS A 201 0.98 -9.55 -24.84
CA LYS A 201 0.49 -9.59 -23.46
C LYS A 201 -0.29 -10.86 -23.23
N LEU A 202 -0.05 -11.51 -22.09
CA LEU A 202 -0.84 -12.64 -21.60
C LEU A 202 -1.20 -12.35 -20.15
N LYS A 203 -2.48 -12.33 -19.82
CA LYS A 203 -2.98 -12.08 -18.49
C LYS A 203 -3.81 -13.26 -18.01
N ASN A 204 -3.42 -13.83 -16.88
CA ASN A 204 -4.19 -14.85 -16.18
C ASN A 204 -4.74 -14.28 -14.88
N ILE A 205 -6.05 -14.37 -14.69
CA ILE A 205 -6.75 -13.90 -13.49
C ILE A 205 -7.44 -15.09 -12.86
N ASN A 206 -7.05 -15.40 -11.63
CA ASN A 206 -7.73 -16.38 -10.78
C ASN A 206 -8.32 -15.65 -9.60
N TYR A 207 -9.60 -15.80 -9.34
CA TYR A 207 -10.20 -15.21 -8.16
C TYR A 207 -11.33 -16.05 -7.57
N GLU A 208 -11.54 -15.86 -6.29
CA GLU A 208 -12.69 -16.32 -5.52
C GLU A 208 -13.25 -15.12 -4.75
N ALA A 209 -14.56 -14.93 -4.81
CA ALA A 209 -15.25 -13.89 -4.06
C ALA A 209 -16.46 -14.47 -3.34
N LYS A 210 -16.60 -14.16 -2.05
CA LYS A 210 -17.72 -14.63 -1.24
C LYS A 210 -18.53 -13.44 -0.75
N ASN A 211 -19.85 -13.50 -1.00
CA ASN A 211 -20.83 -12.50 -0.58
C ASN A 211 -20.53 -11.06 -1.05
N ILE A 212 -19.96 -10.92 -2.24
CA ILE A 212 -19.66 -9.63 -2.88
C ILE A 212 -20.32 -9.63 -4.26
N ASP A 213 -21.33 -8.78 -4.45
CA ASP A 213 -22.16 -8.77 -5.67
C ASP A 213 -21.44 -8.27 -6.93
N LEU A 214 -20.28 -7.61 -6.77
CA LEU A 214 -19.46 -7.12 -7.89
C LEU A 214 -18.73 -8.22 -8.66
N PHE A 215 -18.59 -9.41 -8.07
CA PHE A 215 -17.83 -10.52 -8.62
C PHE A 215 -18.71 -11.75 -8.84
N LYS A 216 -18.27 -12.63 -9.74
CA LYS A 216 -18.91 -13.95 -9.90
C LYS A 216 -18.79 -14.75 -8.59
N LYS A 217 -19.84 -15.49 -8.24
CA LYS A 217 -19.90 -16.26 -6.99
C LYS A 217 -19.03 -17.53 -7.00
N ASP A 218 -18.68 -18.00 -8.20
CA ASP A 218 -17.87 -19.21 -8.38
C ASP A 218 -16.40 -18.84 -8.53
N THR A 219 -15.51 -19.75 -8.12
CA THR A 219 -14.07 -19.62 -8.42
C THR A 219 -13.89 -19.44 -9.92
N THR A 220 -13.24 -18.36 -10.29
CA THR A 220 -13.11 -17.95 -11.68
C THR A 220 -11.65 -17.97 -12.10
N ASN A 221 -11.39 -18.55 -13.28
CA ASN A 221 -10.09 -18.54 -13.93
C ASN A 221 -10.30 -17.99 -15.35
N GLU A 222 -9.62 -16.88 -15.64
CA GLU A 222 -9.72 -16.21 -16.94
C GLU A 222 -8.32 -16.00 -17.52
N LEU A 223 -8.20 -16.24 -18.83
CA LEU A 223 -6.96 -16.05 -19.58
C LEU A 223 -7.24 -15.10 -20.74
N PHE A 224 -6.48 -14.02 -20.80
CA PHE A 224 -6.54 -13.04 -21.88
C PHE A 224 -5.20 -12.96 -22.59
N GLY A 225 -5.22 -12.80 -23.89
CA GLY A 225 -4.02 -12.59 -24.70
C GLY A 225 -4.25 -11.47 -25.70
N ALA A 226 -3.21 -10.68 -25.94
CA ALA A 226 -3.18 -9.66 -26.99
C ALA A 226 -1.80 -9.68 -27.65
N PHE A 227 -1.79 -9.44 -28.97
CA PHE A 227 -0.58 -9.29 -29.75
C PHE A 227 -0.76 -8.13 -30.71
N GLY A 228 0.23 -7.24 -30.81
CA GLY A 228 0.16 -6.05 -31.65
C GLY A 228 1.51 -5.68 -32.26
N LEU A 229 1.46 -4.81 -33.23
CA LEU A 229 2.61 -4.15 -33.84
C LEU A 229 2.48 -2.64 -33.65
N LEU A 230 3.30 -2.08 -32.79
CA LEU A 230 3.39 -0.63 -32.61
C LEU A 230 4.40 -0.08 -33.61
N SER A 231 3.94 0.88 -34.44
CA SER A 231 4.81 1.59 -35.39
C SER A 231 4.81 3.09 -35.07
N GLU A 232 5.96 3.71 -35.12
CA GLU A 232 6.12 5.15 -34.90
C GLU A 232 7.12 5.74 -35.89
N ILE A 233 6.94 7.02 -36.25
CA ILE A 233 7.87 7.78 -37.06
C ILE A 233 8.17 9.11 -36.39
N ASP A 234 9.47 9.41 -36.22
CA ASP A 234 9.89 10.69 -35.66
C ASP A 234 10.07 11.73 -36.75
N LEU A 235 9.19 12.72 -36.78
CA LEU A 235 9.22 13.85 -37.69
C LEU A 235 9.77 15.07 -36.96
N LYS A 236 10.79 15.72 -37.56
CA LYS A 236 11.36 16.97 -37.08
C LYS A 236 11.28 18.05 -38.16
N LYS A 237 10.79 19.24 -37.81
CA LYS A 237 10.84 20.44 -38.65
C LYS A 237 11.48 21.56 -37.88
N THR A 238 12.55 22.15 -38.47
CA THR A 238 13.20 23.36 -37.94
C THR A 238 12.70 24.57 -38.71
N GLN A 239 12.18 25.58 -38.02
CA GLN A 239 11.70 26.84 -38.60
C GLN A 239 12.05 28.01 -37.66
N ASN A 240 12.68 29.06 -38.18
CA ASN A 240 13.02 30.27 -37.43
C ASN A 240 13.73 30.00 -36.09
N ASN A 241 14.72 29.13 -36.06
CA ASN A 241 15.48 28.73 -34.86
C ASN A 241 14.66 27.95 -33.81
N THR A 242 13.48 27.44 -34.19
CA THR A 242 12.61 26.61 -33.34
C THR A 242 12.47 25.22 -33.97
N ASP A 243 12.70 24.20 -33.16
CA ASP A 243 12.51 22.79 -33.54
C ASP A 243 11.12 22.32 -33.16
N HIS A 244 10.39 21.78 -34.14
CA HIS A 244 9.10 21.15 -33.95
C HIS A 244 9.25 19.63 -34.10
N PHE A 245 8.75 18.88 -33.13
CA PHE A 245 8.76 17.42 -33.15
C PHE A 245 7.32 16.89 -33.22
N PHE A 246 7.09 15.89 -34.05
CA PHE A 246 5.83 15.20 -34.15
C PHE A 246 6.07 13.71 -34.35
N THR A 247 5.61 12.87 -33.40
CA THR A 247 5.79 11.42 -33.43
C THR A 247 4.44 10.72 -33.48
N PRO A 248 3.85 10.53 -34.66
CA PRO A 248 2.63 9.73 -34.81
C PRO A 248 2.93 8.26 -34.51
N LYS A 249 1.96 7.60 -33.84
CA LYS A 249 2.01 6.19 -33.46
C LYS A 249 0.78 5.47 -33.97
N LEU A 250 0.99 4.25 -34.44
CA LEU A 250 -0.06 3.32 -34.87
C LEU A 250 0.15 1.99 -34.16
N LEU A 251 -0.90 1.47 -33.51
CA LEU A 251 -0.94 0.15 -32.88
C LEU A 251 -1.89 -0.74 -33.67
#